data_2a9fc4540042b17e94baab5aa2c526cf
#
_entry.id   2a9fc4540042b17e94baab5aa2c526cf
#
_cell.length_a   1.000
_cell.length_b   1.000
_cell.length_c   1.000
_cell.angle_alpha   90.00
_cell.angle_beta   90.00
_cell.angle_gamma   90.00
#
_symmetry.space_group_name_H-M   'P 1'
#
loop_
_entity.id
_entity.type
_entity.pdbx_description
1 polymer ?
#
loop_
_entity_poly.entity_id
_entity_poly.type
_entity_poly.pdbx_seq_one_letter_code
_entity_poly.pdbx_strand_id
1 'polypeptide(L)'
;LVSNYLNTAHLFNPAFSGLDGKTEITVLNRRQWTDIQGAPETQFMAFNGNREDLKFGYSGYAFNDVTDIVSRAGFYGSYAWHVKFTDQNSLSLGLGAGYVNNTINVGGIRVQDDLDPVLFSALNRGKFDLNFGFNLKFGDFSFGAAAPNILAPKVDFSDNYVISPFQYQYMRHYVVNTQYDVNLQKGLMTLSPFVTVRANEVTIPQVDAGLMFNHKEYFFLGAAYRSSYAVTANTGVHLTENITMGYAYDFSLNTYGFALGNSHEFMLRYSF
;
A
#
# COMPACT_ATOMS: atom_id res chain seq x y z
N LEU A 1 -2.84 1.56 4.66
CA LEU A 1 -3.86 1.06 3.74
C LEU A 1 -3.97 2.02 2.56
N VAL A 2 -4.03 1.53 1.31
CA VAL A 2 -4.19 2.34 0.09
C VAL A 2 -5.46 1.89 -0.63
N SER A 3 -6.24 2.84 -1.15
CA SER A 3 -7.50 2.56 -1.84
C SER A 3 -7.35 2.53 -3.37
N ASN A 4 -6.36 3.22 -3.94
CA ASN A 4 -5.95 3.06 -5.35
C ASN A 4 -5.08 1.81 -5.58
N TYR A 5 -5.44 0.71 -4.94
CA TYR A 5 -4.65 -0.51 -4.87
C TYR A 5 -4.28 -1.08 -6.25
N LEU A 6 -5.22 -1.15 -7.20
CA LEU A 6 -4.93 -1.70 -8.53
C LEU A 6 -3.90 -0.86 -9.30
N ASN A 7 -3.87 0.43 -9.05
CA ASN A 7 -2.92 1.34 -9.68
C ASN A 7 -1.54 1.37 -9.00
N THR A 8 -1.42 0.78 -7.79
CA THR A 8 -0.21 0.81 -6.96
C THR A 8 0.13 -0.55 -6.38
N ALA A 9 -0.21 -1.63 -7.08
CA ALA A 9 -0.06 -3.01 -6.61
C ALA A 9 1.38 -3.38 -6.22
N HIS A 10 2.40 -2.79 -6.86
CA HIS A 10 3.82 -2.99 -6.55
C HIS A 10 4.22 -2.52 -5.14
N LEU A 11 3.43 -1.64 -4.49
CA LEU A 11 3.67 -1.25 -3.09
C LEU A 11 3.40 -2.39 -2.09
N PHE A 12 2.58 -3.36 -2.46
CA PHE A 12 2.12 -4.45 -1.58
C PHE A 12 2.61 -5.83 -1.99
N ASN A 13 2.86 -5.99 -3.29
CA ASN A 13 3.34 -7.25 -3.85
C ASN A 13 4.52 -6.97 -4.78
N PRO A 14 5.74 -7.34 -4.39
CA PRO A 14 6.94 -7.09 -5.20
C PRO A 14 6.92 -7.77 -6.57
N ALA A 15 6.08 -8.80 -6.78
CA ALA A 15 5.92 -9.45 -8.07
C ALA A 15 5.29 -8.56 -9.16
N PHE A 16 4.65 -7.44 -8.77
CA PHE A 16 4.15 -6.44 -9.72
C PHE A 16 5.20 -5.40 -10.13
N SER A 17 6.42 -5.47 -9.61
CA SER A 17 7.49 -4.56 -10.02
C SER A 17 7.76 -4.67 -11.51
N GLY A 18 7.58 -3.56 -12.24
CA GLY A 18 7.80 -3.48 -13.69
C GLY A 18 6.88 -4.33 -14.56
N LEU A 19 5.81 -4.91 -14.02
CA LEU A 19 4.95 -5.84 -14.74
C LEU A 19 4.24 -5.20 -15.94
N ASP A 20 3.93 -3.91 -15.86
CA ASP A 20 3.20 -3.17 -16.90
C ASP A 20 4.13 -2.67 -18.03
N GLY A 21 5.43 -2.93 -17.95
CA GLY A 21 6.42 -2.53 -18.97
C GLY A 21 6.68 -1.02 -19.01
N LYS A 22 6.13 -0.25 -18.11
CA LYS A 22 6.30 1.21 -18.03
C LYS A 22 7.25 1.59 -16.91
N THR A 23 7.98 2.67 -17.11
CA THR A 23 8.74 3.32 -16.05
C THR A 23 7.93 4.48 -15.49
N GLU A 24 7.65 4.46 -14.20
CA GLU A 24 6.72 5.37 -13.56
C GLU A 24 7.26 5.89 -12.22
N ILE A 25 6.92 7.14 -11.92
CA ILE A 25 7.04 7.70 -10.57
C ILE A 25 5.63 8.05 -10.09
N THR A 26 5.27 7.61 -8.90
CA THR A 26 3.97 7.85 -8.29
C THR A 26 4.15 8.51 -6.92
N VAL A 27 3.44 9.60 -6.70
CA VAL A 27 3.28 10.22 -5.38
C VAL A 27 1.85 10.02 -4.93
N LEU A 28 1.68 9.59 -3.68
CA LEU A 28 0.38 9.32 -3.09
C LEU A 28 0.32 9.92 -1.68
N ASN A 29 -0.77 10.61 -1.38
CA ASN A 29 -1.11 11.09 -0.05
C ASN A 29 -2.47 10.54 0.34
N ARG A 30 -2.55 9.93 1.52
CA ARG A 30 -3.78 9.40 2.09
C ARG A 30 -4.01 9.95 3.49
N ARG A 31 -5.19 10.49 3.71
CA ARG A 31 -5.67 10.93 5.02
C ARG A 31 -6.90 10.12 5.40
N GLN A 32 -6.80 9.35 6.48
CA GLN A 32 -7.90 8.52 6.97
C GLN A 32 -8.64 9.24 8.10
N TRP A 33 -9.94 8.99 8.23
CA TRP A 33 -10.76 9.40 9.38
C TRP A 33 -10.63 10.89 9.70
N THR A 34 -11.01 11.73 8.75
CA THR A 34 -10.73 13.17 8.74
C THR A 34 -11.35 13.95 9.90
N ASP A 35 -12.30 13.36 10.63
CA ASP A 35 -13.00 14.01 11.72
C ASP A 35 -12.33 13.78 13.10
N ILE A 36 -11.17 13.08 13.10
CA ILE A 36 -10.40 12.81 14.32
C ILE A 36 -9.09 13.60 14.31
N GLN A 37 -8.78 14.23 15.43
CA GLN A 37 -7.45 14.82 15.64
C GLN A 37 -6.40 13.72 15.77
N GLY A 38 -5.24 13.86 15.09
CA GLY A 38 -4.20 12.85 15.07
C GLY A 38 -4.51 11.63 14.16
N ALA A 39 -5.53 11.75 13.31
CA ALA A 39 -5.89 10.70 12.35
C ALA A 39 -4.73 10.27 11.45
N PRO A 40 -4.69 8.99 10.99
CA PRO A 40 -3.59 8.49 10.19
C PRO A 40 -3.42 9.26 8.88
N GLU A 41 -2.21 9.74 8.62
CA GLU A 41 -1.80 10.32 7.36
C GLU A 41 -0.61 9.55 6.80
N THR A 42 -0.76 9.04 5.59
CA THR A 42 0.26 8.22 4.92
C THR A 42 0.67 8.87 3.59
N GLN A 43 1.95 9.06 3.40
CA GLN A 43 2.54 9.58 2.18
C GLN A 43 3.45 8.53 1.56
N PHE A 44 3.37 8.36 0.24
CA PHE A 44 4.27 7.51 -0.53
C PHE A 44 4.89 8.28 -1.68
N MET A 45 6.15 7.99 -1.95
CA MET A 45 6.79 8.27 -3.22
C MET A 45 7.36 6.96 -3.73
N ALA A 46 6.88 6.52 -4.89
CA ALA A 46 7.21 5.22 -5.46
C ALA A 46 7.77 5.38 -6.87
N PHE A 47 8.67 4.48 -7.20
CA PHE A 47 9.21 4.28 -8.52
C PHE A 47 8.92 2.84 -8.93
N ASN A 48 8.50 2.63 -10.17
CA ASN A 48 8.26 1.33 -10.76
C ASN A 48 8.82 1.31 -12.19
N GLY A 49 9.51 0.26 -12.59
CA GLY A 49 10.08 0.20 -13.92
C GLY A 49 10.46 -1.20 -14.35
N ASN A 50 10.55 -1.34 -15.67
CA ASN A 50 11.00 -2.54 -16.34
C ASN A 50 11.98 -2.16 -17.45
N ARG A 51 12.92 -3.02 -17.69
CA ARG A 51 13.75 -3.00 -18.89
C ARG A 51 13.33 -4.19 -19.75
N GLU A 52 12.68 -3.91 -20.87
CA GLU A 52 12.04 -4.92 -21.74
C GLU A 52 12.97 -6.11 -22.10
N ASP A 53 14.26 -5.85 -22.25
CA ASP A 53 15.28 -6.84 -22.64
C ASP A 53 15.57 -7.86 -21.54
N LEU A 54 15.23 -7.61 -20.27
CA LEU A 54 15.80 -8.34 -19.15
C LEU A 54 14.84 -9.35 -18.50
N LYS A 55 13.57 -9.38 -18.84
CA LYS A 55 12.55 -10.18 -18.14
C LYS A 55 12.47 -9.87 -16.63
N PHE A 56 12.95 -8.70 -16.24
CA PHE A 56 13.08 -8.28 -14.86
C PHE A 56 12.42 -6.92 -14.66
N GLY A 57 11.69 -6.80 -13.56
CA GLY A 57 11.16 -5.55 -13.08
C GLY A 57 11.83 -5.12 -11.79
N TYR A 58 11.82 -3.84 -11.53
CA TYR A 58 12.32 -3.26 -10.30
C TYR A 58 11.37 -2.16 -9.82
N SER A 59 11.23 -2.04 -8.52
CA SER A 59 10.49 -0.95 -7.92
C SER A 59 11.13 -0.52 -6.62
N GLY A 60 10.79 0.68 -6.18
CA GLY A 60 11.17 1.17 -4.89
C GLY A 60 10.15 2.17 -4.39
N TYR A 61 10.01 2.28 -3.09
CA TYR A 61 9.17 3.32 -2.50
C TYR A 61 9.73 3.79 -1.17
N ALA A 62 9.54 5.05 -0.90
CA ALA A 62 9.67 5.65 0.42
C ALA A 62 8.28 6.00 0.95
N PHE A 63 8.09 5.90 2.25
CA PHE A 63 6.83 6.25 2.88
C PHE A 63 7.05 6.97 4.21
N ASN A 64 6.06 7.76 4.58
CA ASN A 64 5.90 8.36 5.89
C ASN A 64 4.46 8.16 6.34
N ASP A 65 4.26 7.52 7.49
CA ASP A 65 2.96 7.19 8.08
C ASP A 65 2.93 7.73 9.49
N VAL A 66 2.06 8.69 9.73
CA VAL A 66 1.93 9.39 11.01
C VAL A 66 0.54 9.14 11.57
N THR A 67 0.47 8.67 12.79
CA THR A 67 -0.77 8.46 13.52
C THR A 67 -0.57 8.97 14.94
N ASP A 68 -1.14 10.12 15.24
CA ASP A 68 -1.00 10.79 16.54
C ASP A 68 0.48 10.93 16.94
N ILE A 69 0.90 10.31 18.04
CA ILE A 69 2.28 10.35 18.54
C ILE A 69 3.22 9.35 17.85
N VAL A 70 2.69 8.41 17.07
CA VAL A 70 3.48 7.37 16.41
C VAL A 70 3.76 7.76 14.96
N SER A 71 5.02 7.75 14.58
CA SER A 71 5.47 7.97 13.21
C SER A 71 6.30 6.79 12.72
N ARG A 72 6.06 6.37 11.48
CA ARG A 72 6.80 5.32 10.79
C ARG A 72 7.26 5.87 9.45
N ALA A 73 8.56 5.93 9.24
CA ALA A 73 9.14 6.31 7.96
C ALA A 73 10.08 5.22 7.47
N GLY A 74 10.08 4.94 6.19
CA GLY A 74 10.91 3.88 5.66
C GLY A 74 11.01 3.90 4.15
N PHE A 75 11.82 2.99 3.65
CA PHE A 75 11.96 2.74 2.22
C PHE A 75 12.10 1.25 1.95
N TYR A 76 11.63 0.83 0.78
CA TYR A 76 11.78 -0.53 0.25
C TYR A 76 12.27 -0.46 -1.19
N GLY A 77 13.13 -1.42 -1.55
CA GLY A 77 13.50 -1.73 -2.92
C GLY A 77 13.04 -3.14 -3.24
N SER A 78 12.52 -3.36 -4.42
CA SER A 78 12.00 -4.65 -4.87
C SER A 78 12.48 -4.99 -6.25
N TYR A 79 12.60 -6.29 -6.49
CA TYR A 79 13.00 -6.88 -7.74
C TYR A 79 12.05 -8.02 -8.10
N ALA A 80 11.62 -8.09 -9.35
CA ALA A 80 10.74 -9.14 -9.85
C ALA A 80 11.32 -9.83 -11.06
N TRP A 81 11.13 -11.15 -11.13
CA TRP A 81 11.45 -11.97 -12.28
C TRP A 81 10.16 -12.43 -12.94
N HIS A 82 10.02 -12.11 -14.24
CA HIS A 82 8.85 -12.41 -15.05
C HIS A 82 9.15 -13.55 -16.01
N VAL A 83 8.52 -14.70 -15.80
CA VAL A 83 8.64 -15.89 -16.64
C VAL A 83 7.39 -15.99 -17.52
N LYS A 84 7.54 -15.81 -18.81
CA LYS A 84 6.47 -16.02 -19.80
C LYS A 84 6.47 -17.49 -20.24
N PHE A 85 5.37 -18.19 -20.06
CA PHE A 85 5.16 -19.55 -20.57
C PHE A 85 4.58 -19.52 -21.99
N THR A 86 3.68 -18.55 -22.22
CA THR A 86 3.10 -18.22 -23.52
C THR A 86 2.91 -16.70 -23.57
N ASP A 87 2.43 -16.17 -24.69
CA ASP A 87 2.13 -14.74 -24.83
C ASP A 87 1.04 -14.27 -23.83
N GLN A 88 0.19 -15.18 -23.34
CA GLN A 88 -0.92 -14.87 -22.45
C GLN A 88 -0.71 -15.37 -21.01
N ASN A 89 0.26 -16.25 -20.77
CA ASN A 89 0.45 -16.89 -19.47
C ASN A 89 1.84 -16.60 -18.92
N SER A 90 1.89 -16.12 -17.71
CA SER A 90 3.16 -15.77 -17.05
C SER A 90 3.12 -15.99 -15.55
N LEU A 91 4.30 -16.19 -14.97
CA LEU A 91 4.56 -16.18 -13.55
C LEU A 91 5.54 -15.04 -13.24
N SER A 92 5.22 -14.22 -12.29
CA SER A 92 6.11 -13.21 -11.73
C SER A 92 6.45 -13.58 -10.28
N LEU A 93 7.72 -13.57 -9.93
CA LEU A 93 8.21 -13.78 -8.57
C LEU A 93 8.94 -12.52 -8.13
N GLY A 94 8.59 -12.01 -6.96
CA GLY A 94 9.14 -10.76 -6.45
C GLY A 94 9.74 -10.92 -5.07
N LEU A 95 10.85 -10.23 -4.86
CA LEU A 95 11.50 -10.06 -3.56
C LEU A 95 11.72 -8.57 -3.31
N GLY A 96 11.50 -8.15 -2.07
CA GLY A 96 11.77 -6.80 -1.62
C GLY A 96 12.50 -6.80 -0.29
N ALA A 97 13.30 -5.77 -0.07
CA ALA A 97 13.96 -5.50 1.19
C ALA A 97 13.82 -4.02 1.54
N GLY A 98 13.68 -3.72 2.81
CA GLY A 98 13.50 -2.37 3.27
C GLY A 98 13.99 -2.13 4.68
N TYR A 99 14.00 -0.85 5.03
CA TYR A 99 14.32 -0.37 6.36
C TYR A 99 13.22 0.57 6.83
N VAL A 100 12.71 0.34 8.02
CA VAL A 100 11.63 1.13 8.62
C VAL A 100 12.09 1.65 9.98
N ASN A 101 11.98 2.94 10.13
CA ASN A 101 12.22 3.65 11.36
C ASN A 101 10.90 3.96 12.06
N ASN A 102 10.81 3.64 13.34
CA ASN A 102 9.64 3.89 14.18
C ASN A 102 10.01 4.92 15.23
N THR A 103 9.21 5.95 15.33
CA THR A 103 9.39 7.05 16.27
C THR A 103 8.14 7.20 17.10
N ILE A 104 8.28 7.29 18.40
CA ILE A 104 7.21 7.68 19.32
C ILE A 104 7.56 9.07 19.83
N ASN A 105 6.72 10.05 19.50
CA ASN A 105 6.89 11.44 19.93
C ASN A 105 6.10 11.68 21.21
N VAL A 106 6.76 11.61 22.34
CA VAL A 106 6.14 11.77 23.65
C VAL A 106 5.96 13.23 24.07
N GLY A 107 6.58 14.19 23.34
CA GLY A 107 6.50 15.63 23.65
C GLY A 107 5.10 16.25 23.52
N GLY A 108 4.11 15.52 22.96
CA GLY A 108 2.70 15.93 22.87
C GLY A 108 1.79 15.32 23.95
N ILE A 109 2.31 14.41 24.78
CA ILE A 109 1.52 13.73 25.81
C ILE A 109 1.41 14.63 27.04
N ARG A 110 0.17 14.88 27.50
CA ARG A 110 -0.06 15.52 28.81
C ARG A 110 0.14 14.46 29.89
N VAL A 111 1.13 14.63 30.72
CA VAL A 111 1.43 13.76 31.87
C VAL A 111 1.12 14.48 33.17
N GLN A 112 0.93 13.70 34.23
CA GLN A 112 0.72 14.23 35.56
C GLN A 112 2.03 14.73 36.26
N ASP A 113 3.17 14.25 35.77
CA ASP A 113 4.50 14.63 36.27
C ASP A 113 5.35 15.16 35.11
N ASP A 114 5.55 16.48 35.06
CA ASP A 114 6.35 17.16 34.04
C ASP A 114 7.85 16.85 34.14
N LEU A 115 8.30 16.15 35.16
CA LEU A 115 9.68 15.75 35.36
C LEU A 115 9.98 14.30 34.96
N ASP A 116 8.98 13.57 34.40
CA ASP A 116 9.21 12.20 33.93
C ASP A 116 10.26 12.18 32.80
N PRO A 117 11.41 11.51 32.97
CA PRO A 117 12.46 11.46 31.99
C PRO A 117 12.04 10.86 30.64
N VAL A 118 10.96 10.07 30.60
CA VAL A 118 10.38 9.49 29.38
C VAL A 118 9.90 10.57 28.42
N LEU A 119 9.47 11.73 28.94
CA LEU A 119 8.96 12.86 28.16
C LEU A 119 10.04 13.56 27.30
N PHE A 120 11.28 13.40 27.64
CA PHE A 120 12.38 14.08 26.98
C PHE A 120 13.08 13.21 25.94
N SER A 121 12.64 11.97 25.75
CA SER A 121 13.22 11.03 24.82
C SER A 121 12.30 10.72 23.63
N ALA A 122 12.63 11.24 22.46
CA ALA A 122 12.05 10.68 21.21
C ALA A 122 12.56 9.24 21.08
N LEU A 123 11.64 8.28 21.29
CA LEU A 123 11.97 6.87 21.14
C LEU A 123 12.05 6.54 19.65
N ASN A 124 13.23 6.21 19.16
CA ASN A 124 13.48 5.97 17.76
C ASN A 124 14.17 4.61 17.56
N ARG A 125 13.59 3.73 16.75
CA ARG A 125 14.14 2.40 16.44
C ARG A 125 13.91 2.01 15.00
N GLY A 126 15.00 1.72 14.31
CA GLY A 126 14.97 1.22 12.94
C GLY A 126 15.10 -0.30 12.85
N LYS A 127 14.44 -0.89 11.88
CA LYS A 127 14.48 -2.33 11.60
C LYS A 127 14.47 -2.61 10.10
N PHE A 128 15.19 -3.66 9.73
CA PHE A 128 15.12 -4.24 8.39
C PHE A 128 13.93 -5.19 8.28
N ASP A 129 13.36 -5.26 7.08
CA ASP A 129 12.31 -6.20 6.77
C ASP A 129 12.41 -6.68 5.31
N LEU A 130 11.73 -7.79 5.04
CA LEU A 130 11.70 -8.44 3.73
C LEU A 130 10.26 -8.61 3.27
N ASN A 131 10.07 -8.51 1.95
CA ASN A 131 8.80 -8.75 1.29
C ASN A 131 9.00 -9.85 0.24
N PHE A 132 8.02 -10.74 0.13
CA PHE A 132 7.97 -11.75 -0.93
C PHE A 132 6.60 -11.75 -1.56
N GLY A 133 6.54 -12.03 -2.87
CA GLY A 133 5.27 -12.20 -3.55
C GLY A 133 5.40 -12.91 -4.87
N PHE A 134 4.27 -13.37 -5.36
CA PHE A 134 4.13 -13.91 -6.70
C PHE A 134 2.86 -13.39 -7.38
N ASN A 135 2.83 -13.46 -8.70
CA ASN A 135 1.65 -13.19 -9.52
C ASN A 135 1.63 -14.18 -10.68
N LEU A 136 0.49 -14.85 -10.85
CA LEU A 136 0.17 -15.74 -11.95
C LEU A 136 -0.82 -15.05 -12.89
N LYS A 137 -0.54 -15.05 -14.18
CA LYS A 137 -1.44 -14.56 -15.22
C LYS A 137 -1.80 -15.71 -16.17
N PHE A 138 -3.09 -15.90 -16.39
CA PHE A 138 -3.65 -16.86 -17.34
C PHE A 138 -4.66 -16.15 -18.22
N GLY A 139 -4.25 -15.78 -19.44
CA GLY A 139 -5.07 -14.94 -20.31
C GLY A 139 -5.44 -13.62 -19.63
N ASP A 140 -6.74 -13.40 -19.45
CA ASP A 140 -7.29 -12.21 -18.80
C ASP A 140 -7.43 -12.35 -17.27
N PHE A 141 -7.15 -13.52 -16.70
CA PHE A 141 -7.20 -13.78 -15.27
C PHE A 141 -5.81 -13.56 -14.63
N SER A 142 -5.80 -12.87 -13.50
CA SER A 142 -4.61 -12.66 -12.67
C SER A 142 -4.88 -13.07 -11.23
N PHE A 143 -3.91 -13.78 -10.63
CA PHE A 143 -3.92 -14.17 -9.23
C PHE A 143 -2.56 -13.87 -8.62
N GLY A 144 -2.53 -13.06 -7.57
CA GLY A 144 -1.34 -12.70 -6.85
C GLY A 144 -1.44 -12.98 -5.37
N ALA A 145 -0.31 -13.31 -4.75
CA ALA A 145 -0.19 -13.34 -3.30
C ALA A 145 1.16 -12.77 -2.87
N ALA A 146 1.16 -12.11 -1.70
CA ALA A 146 2.35 -11.53 -1.12
C ALA A 146 2.32 -11.62 0.40
N ALA A 147 3.52 -11.67 0.97
CA ALA A 147 3.77 -11.54 2.39
C ALA A 147 4.70 -10.34 2.60
N PRO A 148 4.16 -9.12 2.75
CA PRO A 148 4.94 -7.99 3.24
C PRO A 148 5.26 -8.20 4.72
N ASN A 149 6.40 -7.68 5.17
CA ASN A 149 6.86 -7.75 6.55
C ASN A 149 7.09 -9.21 7.06
N ILE A 150 7.81 -10.02 6.28
CA ILE A 150 8.05 -11.43 6.60
C ILE A 150 8.83 -11.61 7.90
N LEU A 151 9.83 -10.74 8.15
CA LEU A 151 10.68 -10.85 9.32
C LEU A 151 9.92 -10.52 10.61
N ALA A 152 8.88 -9.70 10.51
CA ALA A 152 8.08 -9.23 11.65
C ALA A 152 8.95 -8.87 12.87
N PRO A 153 9.93 -7.96 12.72
CA PRO A 153 10.91 -7.70 13.74
C PRO A 153 10.29 -7.14 15.01
N LYS A 154 10.86 -7.48 16.15
CA LYS A 154 10.53 -6.83 17.42
C LYS A 154 11.24 -5.47 17.48
N VAL A 155 10.48 -4.45 17.81
CA VAL A 155 10.97 -3.11 18.09
C VAL A 155 10.97 -2.94 19.61
N ASP A 156 12.14 -2.86 20.18
CA ASP A 156 12.32 -2.69 21.61
C ASP A 156 12.78 -1.24 21.88
N PHE A 157 11.98 -0.51 22.64
CA PHE A 157 12.27 0.85 23.05
C PHE A 157 12.80 0.92 24.49
N SER A 158 13.09 -0.21 25.14
CA SER A 158 13.71 -0.23 26.46
C SER A 158 15.17 0.22 26.34
N ASP A 159 15.42 1.47 26.68
CA ASP A 159 16.77 1.93 27.03
C ASP A 159 16.98 1.74 28.53
N ASN A 160 18.23 1.70 28.99
CA ASN A 160 18.65 1.43 30.36
C ASN A 160 18.04 2.31 31.46
N TYR A 161 17.16 3.25 31.09
CA TYR A 161 16.55 4.23 31.99
C TYR A 161 15.02 4.09 32.13
N VAL A 162 14.39 3.15 31.43
CA VAL A 162 12.92 2.99 31.46
C VAL A 162 12.55 1.78 32.32
N ILE A 163 11.80 2.03 33.39
CA ILE A 163 11.35 1.03 34.36
C ILE A 163 10.38 0.00 33.77
N SER A 164 9.77 0.29 32.62
CA SER A 164 8.88 -0.63 31.92
C SER A 164 9.29 -0.75 30.44
N PRO A 165 9.69 -1.95 29.98
CA PRO A 165 10.08 -2.14 28.58
C PRO A 165 8.85 -2.02 27.68
N PHE A 166 8.79 -0.95 26.89
CA PHE A 166 7.81 -0.85 25.83
C PHE A 166 8.33 -1.59 24.60
N GLN A 167 7.68 -2.71 24.28
CA GLN A 167 8.01 -3.53 23.13
C GLN A 167 6.86 -3.55 22.15
N TYR A 168 7.15 -3.39 20.89
CA TYR A 168 6.22 -3.51 19.79
C TYR A 168 6.73 -4.56 18.80
N GLN A 169 5.87 -5.51 18.41
CA GLN A 169 6.20 -6.50 17.40
C GLN A 169 5.42 -6.20 16.12
N TYR A 170 6.12 -6.15 15.00
CA TYR A 170 5.48 -6.13 13.70
C TYR A 170 4.69 -7.41 13.49
N MET A 171 3.50 -7.28 12.92
CA MET A 171 2.71 -8.42 12.49
C MET A 171 3.06 -8.76 11.05
N ARG A 172 3.08 -10.04 10.72
CA ARG A 172 3.12 -10.46 9.33
C ARG A 172 1.81 -10.12 8.67
N HIS A 173 1.91 -9.55 7.49
CA HIS A 173 0.77 -9.27 6.65
C HIS A 173 0.77 -10.22 5.46
N TYR A 174 -0.42 -10.58 5.02
CA TYR A 174 -0.65 -11.41 3.85
C TYR A 174 -1.64 -10.69 2.97
N VAL A 175 -1.33 -10.61 1.68
CA VAL A 175 -2.19 -9.99 0.68
C VAL A 175 -2.43 -11.01 -0.41
N VAL A 176 -3.68 -11.25 -0.73
CA VAL A 176 -4.09 -12.08 -1.88
C VAL A 176 -4.98 -11.21 -2.76
N ASN A 177 -4.68 -11.17 -4.03
CA ASN A 177 -5.48 -10.44 -5.00
C ASN A 177 -5.83 -11.32 -6.20
N THR A 178 -7.02 -11.13 -6.72
CA THR A 178 -7.49 -11.75 -7.97
C THR A 178 -8.22 -10.71 -8.78
N GLN A 179 -8.05 -10.78 -10.09
CA GLN A 179 -8.63 -9.86 -11.06
C GLN A 179 -8.91 -10.59 -12.35
N TYR A 180 -9.97 -10.20 -13.04
CA TYR A 180 -10.29 -10.67 -14.37
C TYR A 180 -10.55 -9.48 -15.29
N ASP A 181 -9.80 -9.36 -16.39
CA ASP A 181 -9.88 -8.23 -17.31
C ASP A 181 -10.82 -8.54 -18.48
N VAL A 182 -12.00 -7.92 -18.50
CA VAL A 182 -12.94 -8.01 -19.60
C VAL A 182 -12.65 -6.89 -20.60
N ASN A 183 -12.11 -7.24 -21.76
CA ASN A 183 -11.85 -6.30 -22.84
C ASN A 183 -13.13 -5.95 -23.58
N LEU A 184 -13.64 -4.73 -23.41
CA LEU A 184 -14.90 -4.27 -23.97
C LEU A 184 -14.77 -3.69 -25.39
N GLN A 185 -13.64 -3.07 -25.72
CA GLN A 185 -13.45 -2.44 -27.02
C GLN A 185 -11.97 -2.52 -27.47
N LYS A 186 -11.58 -3.64 -28.09
CA LYS A 186 -10.24 -3.85 -28.70
C LYS A 186 -9.07 -3.34 -27.85
N GLY A 187 -9.14 -3.51 -26.51
CA GLY A 187 -8.10 -3.06 -25.58
C GLY A 187 -8.13 -1.56 -25.25
N LEU A 188 -9.12 -0.80 -25.74
CA LEU A 188 -9.30 0.60 -25.39
C LEU A 188 -10.05 0.77 -24.05
N MET A 189 -11.02 -0.10 -23.80
CA MET A 189 -11.81 -0.13 -22.58
C MET A 189 -11.71 -1.49 -21.93
N THR A 190 -11.48 -1.51 -20.63
CA THR A 190 -11.39 -2.74 -19.82
C THR A 190 -12.26 -2.60 -18.59
N LEU A 191 -13.04 -3.63 -18.29
CA LEU A 191 -13.75 -3.77 -17.02
C LEU A 191 -13.10 -4.90 -16.22
N SER A 192 -12.62 -4.58 -15.03
CA SER A 192 -11.87 -5.51 -14.20
C SER A 192 -12.58 -5.73 -12.86
N PRO A 193 -13.41 -6.77 -12.71
CA PRO A 193 -13.80 -7.26 -11.39
C PRO A 193 -12.56 -7.76 -10.65
N PHE A 194 -12.50 -7.42 -9.35
CA PHE A 194 -11.40 -7.82 -8.51
C PHE A 194 -11.83 -8.16 -7.09
N VAL A 195 -11.03 -8.96 -6.43
CA VAL A 195 -11.11 -9.23 -5.00
C VAL A 195 -9.70 -9.14 -4.42
N THR A 196 -9.56 -8.41 -3.32
CA THR A 196 -8.31 -8.35 -2.55
C THR A 196 -8.60 -8.72 -1.10
N VAL A 197 -7.85 -9.68 -0.58
CA VAL A 197 -7.89 -10.09 0.82
C VAL A 197 -6.61 -9.64 1.49
N ARG A 198 -6.73 -8.93 2.60
CA ARG A 198 -5.62 -8.55 3.48
C ARG A 198 -5.82 -9.17 4.84
N ALA A 199 -4.84 -9.90 5.29
CA ALA A 199 -4.85 -10.59 6.58
C ALA A 199 -3.58 -10.28 7.37
N ASN A 200 -3.66 -10.39 8.66
CA ASN A 200 -2.53 -10.46 9.56
C ASN A 200 -2.79 -11.54 10.63
N GLU A 201 -1.83 -11.76 11.52
CA GLU A 201 -1.89 -12.84 12.51
C GLU A 201 -2.92 -12.61 13.64
N VAL A 202 -3.50 -11.41 13.74
CA VAL A 202 -4.29 -11.00 14.92
C VAL A 202 -5.71 -10.57 14.57
N THR A 203 -5.90 -9.90 13.43
CA THR A 203 -7.19 -9.30 13.10
C THR A 203 -7.99 -10.15 12.10
N ILE A 204 -9.29 -9.91 12.07
CA ILE A 204 -10.18 -10.51 11.05
C ILE A 204 -9.70 -10.04 9.66
N PRO A 205 -9.58 -10.97 8.68
CA PRO A 205 -9.21 -10.61 7.32
C PRO A 205 -10.14 -9.55 6.72
N GLN A 206 -9.54 -8.55 6.10
CA GLN A 206 -10.25 -7.54 5.33
C GLN A 206 -10.37 -8.00 3.88
N VAL A 207 -11.58 -7.95 3.36
CA VAL A 207 -11.90 -8.29 1.97
C VAL A 207 -12.38 -7.03 1.26
N ASP A 208 -11.73 -6.66 0.18
CA ASP A 208 -12.18 -5.62 -0.76
C ASP A 208 -12.64 -6.33 -2.04
N ALA A 209 -13.89 -6.16 -2.43
CA ALA A 209 -14.43 -6.69 -3.67
C ALA A 209 -15.04 -5.55 -4.49
N GLY A 210 -14.69 -5.46 -5.76
CA GLY A 210 -15.09 -4.32 -6.57
C GLY A 210 -14.93 -4.50 -8.07
N LEU A 211 -15.20 -3.41 -8.76
CA LEU A 211 -15.07 -3.27 -10.20
C LEU A 211 -14.20 -2.05 -10.50
N MET A 212 -13.30 -2.19 -11.48
CA MET A 212 -12.54 -1.09 -12.05
C MET A 212 -12.85 -1.02 -13.54
N PHE A 213 -13.30 0.13 -13.99
CA PHE A 213 -13.41 0.46 -15.41
C PHE A 213 -12.24 1.35 -15.81
N ASN A 214 -11.52 0.98 -16.84
CA ASN A 214 -10.38 1.73 -17.35
C ASN A 214 -10.60 2.07 -18.83
N HIS A 215 -10.59 3.34 -19.15
CA HIS A 215 -10.44 3.83 -20.51
C HIS A 215 -8.99 4.24 -20.71
N LYS A 216 -8.26 3.49 -21.51
CA LYS A 216 -6.80 3.57 -21.64
C LYS A 216 -6.25 4.99 -21.86
N GLU A 217 -6.99 5.85 -22.57
CA GLU A 217 -6.53 7.19 -22.98
C GLU A 217 -7.04 8.31 -22.08
N TYR A 218 -8.17 8.12 -21.36
CA TYR A 218 -8.82 9.26 -20.72
C TYR A 218 -8.95 9.15 -19.21
N PHE A 219 -9.49 8.04 -18.70
CA PHE A 219 -9.81 7.96 -17.28
C PHE A 219 -9.96 6.53 -16.77
N PHE A 220 -9.96 6.39 -15.48
CA PHE A 220 -10.43 5.18 -14.80
C PHE A 220 -11.48 5.53 -13.74
N LEU A 221 -12.40 4.59 -13.50
CA LEU A 221 -13.43 4.66 -12.47
C LEU A 221 -13.50 3.32 -11.76
N GLY A 222 -13.59 3.32 -10.44
CA GLY A 222 -13.70 2.11 -9.67
C GLY A 222 -14.61 2.28 -8.46
N ALA A 223 -15.22 1.19 -8.05
CA ALA A 223 -15.94 1.10 -6.80
C ALA A 223 -15.67 -0.26 -6.15
N ALA A 224 -15.54 -0.29 -4.84
CA ALA A 224 -15.33 -1.51 -4.07
C ALA A 224 -16.06 -1.45 -2.73
N TYR A 225 -16.59 -2.59 -2.32
CA TYR A 225 -17.02 -2.82 -0.95
C TYR A 225 -15.85 -3.38 -0.15
N ARG A 226 -15.55 -2.71 0.95
CA ARG A 226 -14.54 -3.13 1.93
C ARG A 226 -15.25 -3.72 3.13
N SER A 227 -15.01 -5.01 3.37
CA SER A 227 -15.63 -5.70 4.50
C SER A 227 -15.38 -4.95 5.79
N SER A 228 -16.41 -4.94 6.63
CA SER A 228 -16.43 -4.38 8.00
C SER A 228 -16.60 -2.89 8.11
N TYR A 229 -16.29 -2.03 7.09
CA TYR A 229 -16.43 -0.61 7.38
C TYR A 229 -16.59 0.40 6.23
N ALA A 230 -16.39 0.07 4.96
CA ALA A 230 -16.41 1.12 3.94
C ALA A 230 -16.91 0.69 2.55
N VAL A 231 -17.39 1.67 1.79
CA VAL A 231 -17.44 1.63 0.34
C VAL A 231 -16.40 2.60 -0.21
N THR A 232 -15.55 2.14 -1.11
CA THR A 232 -14.52 2.94 -1.75
C THR A 232 -14.96 3.31 -3.17
N ALA A 233 -14.84 4.59 -3.53
CA ALA A 233 -14.94 5.07 -4.89
C ALA A 233 -13.57 5.57 -5.36
N ASN A 234 -13.13 5.15 -6.54
CA ASN A 234 -11.85 5.53 -7.13
C ASN A 234 -12.10 6.18 -8.48
N THR A 235 -11.39 7.25 -8.78
CA THR A 235 -11.41 7.87 -10.10
C THR A 235 -10.03 8.42 -10.43
N GLY A 236 -9.75 8.56 -11.71
CA GLY A 236 -8.57 9.28 -12.17
C GLY A 236 -8.67 9.65 -13.63
N VAL A 237 -7.87 10.61 -14.03
CA VAL A 237 -7.82 11.15 -15.40
C VAL A 237 -6.39 11.12 -15.90
N HIS A 238 -6.23 10.75 -17.17
CA HIS A 238 -4.98 10.86 -17.90
C HIS A 238 -4.91 12.26 -18.49
N LEU A 239 -4.21 13.19 -17.81
CA LEU A 239 -4.09 14.60 -18.24
C LEU A 239 -3.28 14.72 -19.53
N THR A 240 -2.28 13.87 -19.67
CA THR A 240 -1.46 13.70 -20.85
C THR A 240 -1.11 12.22 -20.98
N GLU A 241 -0.40 11.83 -22.04
CA GLU A 241 0.12 10.46 -22.20
C GLU A 241 1.03 10.03 -21.04
N ASN A 242 1.65 10.99 -20.36
CA ASN A 242 2.62 10.77 -19.31
C ASN A 242 2.09 11.06 -17.90
N ILE A 243 1.04 11.89 -17.75
CA ILE A 243 0.56 12.34 -16.43
C ILE A 243 -0.83 11.79 -16.14
N THR A 244 -0.94 11.09 -15.03
CA THR A 244 -2.21 10.58 -14.49
C THR A 244 -2.44 11.15 -13.08
N MET A 245 -3.62 11.73 -12.86
CA MET A 245 -4.09 12.09 -11.52
C MET A 245 -5.20 11.14 -11.08
N GLY A 246 -5.13 10.71 -9.83
CA GLY A 246 -6.11 9.82 -9.23
C GLY A 246 -6.61 10.34 -7.90
N TYR A 247 -7.84 9.98 -7.58
CA TYR A 247 -8.47 10.27 -6.30
C TYR A 247 -9.29 9.05 -5.84
N ALA A 248 -9.20 8.74 -4.56
CA ALA A 248 -10.08 7.76 -3.96
C ALA A 248 -10.73 8.32 -2.69
N TYR A 249 -11.95 7.88 -2.47
CA TYR A 249 -12.77 8.27 -1.33
C TYR A 249 -13.37 7.03 -0.68
N ASP A 250 -13.15 6.88 0.63
CA ASP A 250 -13.73 5.79 1.40
C ASP A 250 -14.89 6.34 2.26
N PHE A 251 -16.10 5.90 1.95
CA PHE A 251 -17.29 6.13 2.76
C PHE A 251 -17.34 5.12 3.89
N SER A 252 -17.33 5.59 5.11
CA SER A 252 -17.49 4.74 6.29
C SER A 252 -18.94 4.30 6.46
N LEU A 253 -19.16 2.98 6.61
CA LEU A 253 -20.52 2.38 6.69
C LEU A 253 -20.93 1.97 8.12
N ASN A 254 -19.99 1.86 9.05
CA ASN A 254 -20.31 1.44 10.41
C ASN A 254 -20.49 2.62 11.36
N THR A 255 -21.14 2.37 12.50
CA THR A 255 -21.41 3.40 13.51
C THR A 255 -20.15 4.11 14.00
N TYR A 256 -19.04 3.38 14.11
CA TYR A 256 -17.74 3.96 14.47
C TYR A 256 -17.17 4.80 13.33
N GLY A 257 -17.37 4.40 12.08
CA GLY A 257 -16.94 5.13 10.91
C GLY A 257 -17.62 6.48 10.75
N PHE A 258 -18.89 6.59 11.11
CA PHE A 258 -19.59 7.89 11.15
C PHE A 258 -18.98 8.86 12.16
N ALA A 259 -18.46 8.35 13.28
CA ALA A 259 -17.78 9.17 14.29
C ALA A 259 -16.33 9.49 13.91
N LEU A 260 -15.69 8.64 13.11
CA LEU A 260 -14.29 8.78 12.71
C LEU A 260 -14.12 9.64 11.44
N GLY A 261 -15.18 9.79 10.64
CA GLY A 261 -15.14 10.46 9.35
C GLY A 261 -14.69 9.55 8.20
N ASN A 262 -14.65 10.14 7.04
CA ASN A 262 -14.28 9.47 5.78
C ASN A 262 -12.76 9.52 5.52
N SER A 263 -12.33 8.91 4.42
CA SER A 263 -10.91 8.92 4.07
C SER A 263 -10.73 9.42 2.63
N HIS A 264 -9.66 10.15 2.41
CA HIS A 264 -9.29 10.72 1.12
C HIS A 264 -7.91 10.25 0.71
N GLU A 265 -7.74 9.98 -0.58
CA GLU A 265 -6.46 9.59 -1.14
C GLU A 265 -6.24 10.27 -2.48
N PHE A 266 -5.12 10.96 -2.63
CA PHE A 266 -4.70 11.63 -3.85
C PHE A 266 -3.48 10.91 -4.43
N MET A 267 -3.45 10.74 -5.73
CA MET A 267 -2.37 10.11 -6.47
C MET A 267 -1.97 11.00 -7.65
N LEU A 268 -0.68 11.19 -7.85
CA LEU A 268 -0.10 11.75 -9.06
C LEU A 268 0.94 10.78 -9.59
N ARG A 269 0.82 10.40 -10.87
CA ARG A 269 1.75 9.50 -11.56
C ARG A 269 2.32 10.20 -12.79
N TYR A 270 3.61 10.02 -12.97
CA TYR A 270 4.31 10.37 -14.19
C TYR A 270 4.92 9.10 -14.80
N SER A 271 4.59 8.83 -16.08
CA SER A 271 5.13 7.70 -16.86
C SER A 271 6.09 8.22 -17.92
N PHE A 272 7.24 7.58 -18.07
CA PHE A 272 8.28 7.94 -19.02
C PHE A 272 8.08 7.30 -20.37
#